data_12c4a56c8ab6555a8bc1c54089e26cd3
#
_entry.id   12c4a56c8ab6555a8bc1c54089e26cd3
#
_cell.length_a   1.000
_cell.length_b   1.000
_cell.length_c   1.000
_cell.angle_alpha   90.00
_cell.angle_beta   90.00
_cell.angle_gamma   90.00
#
_symmetry.space_group_name_H-M   'P 1'
#
loop_
_entity.id
_entity.type
_entity.pdbx_description
1 polymer ?
#
loop_
_entity_poly.entity_id
_entity_poly.type
_entity_poly.pdbx_seq_one_letter_code
_entity_poly.pdbx_strand_id
1 'polypeptide(L)'
;MGVSDSLIADRDNDPGVVLTRLARDTEQLAKLERRNFSPLLRRLHPAPVAVAAVTLHGCFGVVLRRYLGKVTILTEELVRVLHSASRLEKALAQMTAEDAADCHDDQAKAVAGDMEPYEVESVVMGLLKAWMDDRLRIGRDCLLRAKETEVSALFLSSKCTNHTKLATTHVHASRIMLHCL
;
A
#
# COMPACT_ATOMS: atom_id res chain seq x y z
N MET A 1 -15.26 -22.03 -24.51
CA MET A 1 -14.89 -20.62 -24.72
C MET A 1 -15.78 -19.75 -23.85
N GLY A 2 -15.56 -19.60 -22.55
CA GLY A 2 -16.46 -18.86 -21.66
C GLY A 2 -15.90 -18.52 -20.28
N VAL A 3 -14.66 -18.94 -19.95
CA VAL A 3 -14.09 -18.71 -18.62
C VAL A 3 -13.21 -17.46 -18.60
N SER A 4 -12.66 -17.06 -19.74
CA SER A 4 -11.76 -15.90 -19.83
C SER A 4 -12.46 -14.55 -19.75
N ASP A 5 -13.68 -14.45 -20.28
CA ASP A 5 -14.45 -13.18 -20.29
C ASP A 5 -15.00 -12.81 -18.91
N SER A 6 -15.32 -13.79 -18.07
CA SER A 6 -15.80 -13.56 -16.70
C SER A 6 -14.69 -13.03 -15.78
N LEU A 7 -13.44 -13.47 -15.98
CA LEU A 7 -12.27 -13.01 -15.20
C LEU A 7 -11.83 -11.59 -15.59
N ILE A 8 -12.12 -11.15 -16.81
CA ILE A 8 -11.79 -9.79 -17.28
C ILE A 8 -12.79 -8.78 -16.74
N ALA A 9 -14.10 -9.13 -16.74
CA ALA A 9 -15.15 -8.28 -16.20
C ALA A 9 -15.05 -8.09 -14.67
N ASP A 10 -14.55 -9.08 -13.95
CA ASP A 10 -14.35 -8.98 -12.49
C ASP A 10 -13.13 -8.11 -12.12
N ARG A 11 -12.11 -8.06 -12.99
CA ARG A 11 -10.94 -7.18 -12.80
C ARG A 11 -11.25 -5.69 -12.98
N ASP A 12 -12.18 -5.34 -13.87
CA ASP A 12 -12.57 -3.94 -14.08
C ASP A 12 -13.42 -3.37 -12.92
N ASN A 13 -13.98 -4.24 -12.08
CA ASN A 13 -14.72 -3.87 -10.87
C ASN A 13 -13.90 -3.89 -9.58
N ASP A 14 -12.62 -4.25 -9.65
CA ASP A 14 -11.73 -4.24 -8.50
C ASP A 14 -11.49 -2.80 -8.01
N PRO A 15 -11.85 -2.46 -6.76
CA PRO A 15 -11.74 -1.10 -6.23
C PRO A 15 -10.35 -0.48 -6.35
N GLY A 16 -9.28 -1.28 -6.27
CA GLY A 16 -7.92 -0.78 -6.40
C GLY A 16 -7.55 -0.46 -7.84
N VAL A 17 -8.02 -1.24 -8.81
CA VAL A 17 -7.85 -0.95 -10.24
C VAL A 17 -8.58 0.35 -10.59
N VAL A 18 -9.82 0.50 -10.12
CA VAL A 18 -10.62 1.72 -10.32
C VAL A 18 -9.91 2.92 -9.71
N LEU A 19 -9.38 2.80 -8.51
CA LEU A 19 -8.69 3.89 -7.82
C LEU A 19 -7.37 4.29 -8.51
N THR A 20 -6.61 3.31 -8.99
CA THR A 20 -5.40 3.54 -9.78
C THR A 20 -5.70 4.29 -11.08
N ARG A 21 -6.81 3.94 -11.74
CA ARG A 21 -7.30 4.63 -12.93
C ARG A 21 -7.76 6.04 -12.60
N LEU A 22 -8.53 6.21 -11.52
CA LEU A 22 -9.00 7.51 -11.05
C LEU A 22 -7.83 8.46 -10.76
N ALA A 23 -6.74 7.98 -10.13
CA ALA A 23 -5.54 8.79 -9.91
C ALA A 23 -4.94 9.32 -11.21
N ARG A 24 -4.85 8.46 -12.23
CA ARG A 24 -4.36 8.85 -13.56
C ARG A 24 -5.27 9.85 -14.25
N ASP A 25 -6.56 9.61 -14.21
CA ASP A 25 -7.56 10.47 -14.84
C ASP A 25 -7.60 11.85 -14.14
N THR A 26 -7.43 11.88 -12.82
CA THR A 26 -7.32 13.13 -12.03
C THR A 26 -6.05 13.91 -12.40
N GLU A 27 -4.92 13.24 -12.58
CA GLU A 27 -3.67 13.88 -13.05
C GLU A 27 -3.85 14.49 -14.45
N GLN A 28 -4.52 13.77 -15.35
CA GLN A 28 -4.82 14.27 -16.69
C GLN A 28 -5.77 15.46 -16.65
N LEU A 29 -6.81 15.40 -15.80
CA LEU A 29 -7.75 16.50 -15.64
C LEU A 29 -7.04 17.76 -15.12
N ALA A 30 -6.14 17.64 -14.15
CA ALA A 30 -5.34 18.77 -13.66
C ALA A 30 -4.47 19.41 -14.76
N LYS A 31 -3.87 18.57 -15.62
CA LYS A 31 -3.09 19.07 -16.77
C LYS A 31 -3.96 19.79 -17.80
N LEU A 32 -5.16 19.30 -18.07
CA LEU A 32 -6.11 19.93 -18.97
C LEU A 32 -6.62 21.27 -18.41
N GLU A 33 -6.95 21.29 -17.09
CA GLU A 33 -7.34 22.50 -16.38
C GLU A 33 -6.28 23.60 -16.49
N ARG A 34 -5.03 23.25 -16.16
CA ARG A 34 -3.87 24.16 -16.29
C ARG A 34 -3.72 24.72 -17.69
N ARG A 35 -3.92 23.91 -18.73
CA ARG A 35 -3.70 24.30 -20.12
C ARG A 35 -4.83 25.16 -20.68
N ASN A 36 -6.09 24.77 -20.38
CA ASN A 36 -7.24 25.30 -21.10
C ASN A 36 -7.96 26.41 -20.33
N PHE A 37 -8.08 26.27 -19.01
CA PHE A 37 -8.92 27.15 -18.20
C PHE A 37 -8.13 28.12 -17.33
N SER A 38 -7.02 27.70 -16.77
CA SER A 38 -6.21 28.54 -15.88
C SER A 38 -5.75 29.85 -16.53
N PRO A 39 -5.35 29.92 -17.83
CA PRO A 39 -5.01 31.19 -18.46
C PRO A 39 -6.17 32.19 -18.53
N LEU A 40 -7.40 31.70 -18.62
CA LEU A 40 -8.60 32.53 -18.61
C LEU A 40 -8.93 32.99 -17.19
N LEU A 41 -8.81 32.07 -16.22
CA LEU A 41 -9.13 32.32 -14.81
C LEU A 41 -8.11 33.22 -14.10
N ARG A 42 -6.89 33.38 -14.61
CA ARG A 42 -5.89 34.32 -14.04
C ARG A 42 -6.36 35.77 -14.01
N ARG A 43 -7.38 36.12 -14.77
CA ARG A 43 -8.00 37.45 -14.71
C ARG A 43 -8.90 37.61 -13.47
N LEU A 44 -9.35 36.51 -12.89
CA LEU A 44 -10.30 36.46 -11.76
C LEU A 44 -9.64 36.04 -10.45
N HIS A 45 -8.59 35.20 -10.54
CA HIS A 45 -7.89 34.67 -9.37
C HIS A 45 -6.37 34.62 -9.65
N PRO A 46 -5.51 35.01 -8.69
CA PRO A 46 -4.06 35.03 -8.90
C PRO A 46 -3.44 33.64 -9.14
N ALA A 47 -3.96 32.59 -8.46
CA ALA A 47 -3.43 31.23 -8.53
C ALA A 47 -4.50 30.17 -8.88
N PRO A 48 -5.05 30.19 -10.11
CA PRO A 48 -6.14 29.29 -10.47
C PRO A 48 -5.70 27.81 -10.58
N VAL A 49 -4.45 27.55 -10.97
CA VAL A 49 -3.92 26.19 -11.03
C VAL A 49 -3.77 25.59 -9.64
N ALA A 50 -3.31 26.39 -8.66
CA ALA A 50 -3.18 25.95 -7.28
C ALA A 50 -4.55 25.59 -6.68
N VAL A 51 -5.58 26.42 -6.88
CA VAL A 51 -6.94 26.15 -6.42
C VAL A 51 -7.49 24.87 -7.02
N ALA A 52 -7.34 24.67 -8.33
CA ALA A 52 -7.80 23.46 -9.01
C ALA A 52 -7.05 22.22 -8.50
N ALA A 53 -5.72 22.29 -8.34
CA ALA A 53 -4.90 21.20 -7.86
C ALA A 53 -5.26 20.78 -6.43
N VAL A 54 -5.42 21.74 -5.51
CA VAL A 54 -5.83 21.49 -4.12
C VAL A 54 -7.23 20.87 -4.06
N THR A 55 -8.16 21.35 -4.88
CA THR A 55 -9.50 20.79 -4.96
C THR A 55 -9.50 19.34 -5.46
N LEU A 56 -8.78 19.06 -6.54
CA LEU A 56 -8.65 17.71 -7.08
C LEU A 56 -7.95 16.76 -6.09
N HIS A 57 -6.91 17.25 -5.41
CA HIS A 57 -6.23 16.54 -4.34
C HIS A 57 -7.21 16.14 -3.22
N GLY A 58 -7.98 17.10 -2.70
CA GLY A 58 -8.97 16.85 -1.65
C GLY A 58 -10.04 15.83 -2.07
N CYS A 59 -10.58 15.95 -3.29
CA CYS A 59 -11.58 15.03 -3.84
C CYS A 59 -11.04 13.60 -3.94
N PHE A 60 -9.84 13.42 -4.49
CA PHE A 60 -9.20 12.11 -4.57
C PHE A 60 -8.89 11.55 -3.18
N GLY A 61 -8.41 12.39 -2.25
CA GLY A 61 -8.10 12.01 -0.87
C GLY A 61 -9.30 11.44 -0.11
N VAL A 62 -10.52 11.96 -0.34
CA VAL A 62 -11.75 11.41 0.25
C VAL A 62 -11.99 9.97 -0.21
N VAL A 63 -11.83 9.69 -1.51
CA VAL A 63 -12.03 8.35 -2.06
C VAL A 63 -10.93 7.39 -1.59
N LEU A 64 -9.68 7.84 -1.61
CA LEU A 64 -8.53 7.08 -1.11
C LEU A 64 -8.71 6.68 0.36
N ARG A 65 -9.06 7.61 1.25
CA ARG A 65 -9.29 7.30 2.67
C ARG A 65 -10.38 6.27 2.89
N ARG A 66 -11.47 6.32 2.10
CA ARG A 66 -12.53 5.28 2.16
C ARG A 66 -12.05 3.90 1.75
N TYR A 67 -11.18 3.83 0.76
CA TYR A 67 -10.56 2.57 0.33
C TYR A 67 -9.63 2.05 1.40
N LEU A 68 -8.70 2.87 1.89
CA LEU A 68 -7.71 2.50 2.89
C LEU A 68 -8.34 2.05 4.21
N GLY A 69 -9.47 2.64 4.61
CA GLY A 69 -10.21 2.23 5.81
C GLY A 69 -10.79 0.81 5.77
N LYS A 70 -10.83 0.19 4.59
CA LYS A 70 -11.29 -1.21 4.40
C LYS A 70 -10.13 -2.19 4.24
N VAL A 71 -8.92 -1.71 4.06
CA VAL A 71 -7.75 -2.56 3.81
C VAL A 71 -7.14 -3.01 5.13
N THR A 72 -7.00 -4.32 5.27
CA THR A 72 -6.41 -4.95 6.46
C THR A 72 -5.13 -5.73 6.15
N ILE A 73 -4.83 -5.96 4.86
CA ILE A 73 -3.73 -6.81 4.42
C ILE A 73 -2.92 -6.07 3.36
N LEU A 74 -1.60 -6.20 3.44
CA LEU A 74 -0.70 -5.67 2.41
C LEU A 74 -0.75 -6.55 1.16
N THR A 75 -1.38 -6.04 0.09
CA THR A 75 -1.49 -6.71 -1.21
C THR A 75 -0.70 -5.95 -2.27
N GLU A 76 -0.33 -6.63 -3.36
CA GLU A 76 0.32 -5.99 -4.52
C GLU A 76 -0.56 -4.88 -5.13
N GLU A 77 -1.87 -5.10 -5.13
CA GLU A 77 -2.85 -4.13 -5.59
C GLU A 77 -2.83 -2.86 -4.73
N LEU A 78 -2.85 -3.00 -3.40
CA LEU A 78 -2.71 -1.88 -2.49
C LEU A 78 -1.43 -1.09 -2.77
N VAL A 79 -0.30 -1.77 -2.96
CA VAL A 79 0.97 -1.11 -3.28
C VAL A 79 0.85 -0.29 -4.57
N ARG A 80 0.18 -0.80 -5.60
CA ARG A 80 -0.07 -0.06 -6.84
C ARG A 80 -0.94 1.17 -6.62
N VAL A 81 -2.00 1.06 -5.80
CA VAL A 81 -2.86 2.19 -5.42
C VAL A 81 -2.06 3.27 -4.70
N LEU A 82 -1.29 2.88 -3.69
CA LEU A 82 -0.49 3.81 -2.89
C LEU A 82 0.59 4.52 -3.74
N HIS A 83 1.24 3.78 -4.63
CA HIS A 83 2.20 4.36 -5.56
C HIS A 83 1.54 5.36 -6.53
N SER A 84 0.34 5.05 -7.03
CA SER A 84 -0.42 5.94 -7.90
C SER A 84 -0.89 7.19 -7.17
N ALA A 85 -1.33 7.06 -5.92
CA ALA A 85 -1.72 8.16 -5.06
C ALA A 85 -0.53 9.10 -4.76
N SER A 86 0.62 8.54 -4.36
CA SER A 86 1.84 9.33 -4.11
C SER A 86 2.34 10.06 -5.37
N ARG A 87 2.22 9.42 -6.53
CA ARG A 87 2.56 10.04 -7.80
C ARG A 87 1.63 11.21 -8.13
N LEU A 88 0.31 11.04 -7.95
CA LEU A 88 -0.69 12.09 -8.13
C LEU A 88 -0.42 13.27 -7.20
N GLU A 89 -0.22 12.98 -5.91
CA GLU A 89 0.09 13.98 -4.90
C GLU A 89 1.30 14.84 -5.28
N LYS A 90 2.40 14.21 -5.67
CA LYS A 90 3.61 14.92 -6.12
C LYS A 90 3.36 15.78 -7.35
N ALA A 91 2.59 15.27 -8.31
CA ALA A 91 2.26 16.01 -9.52
C ALA A 91 1.41 17.26 -9.21
N LEU A 92 0.40 17.12 -8.34
CA LEU A 92 -0.46 18.23 -7.94
C LEU A 92 0.30 19.25 -7.08
N ALA A 93 1.12 18.80 -6.13
CA ALA A 93 1.97 19.64 -5.32
C ALA A 93 2.97 20.47 -6.17
N GLN A 94 3.56 19.83 -7.17
CA GLN A 94 4.44 20.52 -8.11
C GLN A 94 3.67 21.62 -8.90
N MET A 95 2.48 21.31 -9.41
CA MET A 95 1.66 22.29 -10.13
C MET A 95 1.29 23.48 -9.26
N THR A 96 0.96 23.22 -7.98
CA THR A 96 0.63 24.24 -6.98
C THR A 96 1.84 25.12 -6.68
N ALA A 97 3.01 24.52 -6.49
CA ALA A 97 4.25 25.26 -6.20
C ALA A 97 4.69 26.13 -7.40
N GLU A 98 4.56 25.61 -8.63
CA GLU A 98 4.87 26.37 -9.85
C GLU A 98 3.93 27.58 -10.00
N ASP A 99 2.61 27.41 -9.79
CA ASP A 99 1.63 28.48 -9.89
C ASP A 99 1.83 29.55 -8.81
N ALA A 100 2.18 29.12 -7.57
CA ALA A 100 2.50 30.01 -6.47
C ALA A 100 3.80 30.81 -6.71
N ALA A 101 4.79 30.22 -7.37
CA ALA A 101 6.04 30.90 -7.71
C ALA A 101 5.84 32.00 -8.76
N ASP A 102 4.92 31.79 -9.69
CA ASP A 102 4.56 32.75 -10.72
C ASP A 102 3.72 33.95 -10.19
N CYS A 103 3.22 33.85 -8.94
CA CYS A 103 2.39 34.85 -8.29
C CYS A 103 3.18 35.62 -7.22
N HIS A 104 3.09 36.95 -7.25
CA HIS A 104 3.63 37.81 -6.19
C HIS A 104 2.68 37.96 -4.98
N ASP A 105 1.53 37.28 -5.00
CA ASP A 105 0.49 37.38 -3.99
C ASP A 105 0.68 36.33 -2.87
N ASP A 106 0.68 36.79 -1.63
CA ASP A 106 0.79 35.91 -0.46
C ASP A 106 -0.44 34.99 -0.30
N GLN A 107 -1.60 35.35 -0.86
CA GLN A 107 -2.78 34.46 -0.89
C GLN A 107 -2.55 33.23 -1.76
N ALA A 108 -1.81 33.34 -2.85
CA ALA A 108 -1.45 32.18 -3.68
C ALA A 108 -0.56 31.18 -2.94
N LYS A 109 0.33 31.68 -2.08
CA LYS A 109 1.16 30.85 -1.21
C LYS A 109 0.36 30.16 -0.10
N ALA A 110 -0.66 30.83 0.44
CA ALA A 110 -1.55 30.22 1.43
C ALA A 110 -2.33 29.04 0.85
N VAL A 111 -2.87 29.16 -0.36
CA VAL A 111 -3.55 28.05 -1.07
C VAL A 111 -2.61 26.85 -1.27
N ALA A 112 -1.34 27.09 -1.57
CA ALA A 112 -0.36 26.01 -1.71
C ALA A 112 -0.12 25.25 -0.38
N GLY A 113 -0.24 25.93 0.75
CA GLY A 113 -0.12 25.36 2.10
C GLY A 113 -1.31 24.49 2.54
N ASP A 114 -2.46 24.61 1.88
CA ASP A 114 -3.68 23.86 2.23
C ASP A 114 -3.69 22.40 1.72
N MET A 115 -2.66 21.98 0.99
CA MET A 115 -2.57 20.60 0.50
C MET A 115 -2.03 19.66 1.59
N GLU A 116 -2.93 19.01 2.31
CA GLU A 116 -2.60 18.04 3.36
C GLU A 116 -2.18 16.69 2.74
N PRO A 117 -1.01 16.13 3.07
CA PRO A 117 -0.54 14.86 2.50
C PRO A 117 -1.52 13.71 2.71
N TYR A 118 -1.54 12.74 1.79
CA TYR A 118 -2.38 11.54 1.92
C TYR A 118 -1.94 10.56 3.01
N GLU A 119 -0.82 10.83 3.69
CA GLU A 119 -0.23 9.96 4.74
C GLU A 119 0.00 8.51 4.30
N VAL A 120 0.30 8.30 3.03
CA VAL A 120 0.52 6.98 2.42
C VAL A 120 1.57 6.18 3.19
N GLU A 121 2.65 6.83 3.63
CA GLU A 121 3.74 6.18 4.38
C GLU A 121 3.26 5.65 5.74
N SER A 122 2.43 6.40 6.44
CA SER A 122 1.85 6.00 7.73
C SER A 122 1.01 4.73 7.59
N VAL A 123 0.19 4.65 6.53
CA VAL A 123 -0.64 3.46 6.25
C VAL A 123 0.24 2.25 5.92
N VAL A 124 1.25 2.42 5.06
CA VAL A 124 2.18 1.34 4.69
C VAL A 124 2.92 0.82 5.92
N MET A 125 3.44 1.71 6.75
CA MET A 125 4.17 1.33 7.97
C MET A 125 3.27 0.59 8.95
N GLY A 126 2.00 1.00 9.11
CA GLY A 126 1.03 0.30 9.95
C GLY A 126 0.76 -1.13 9.47
N LEU A 127 0.50 -1.30 8.17
CA LEU A 127 0.24 -2.61 7.56
C LEU A 127 1.48 -3.51 7.57
N LEU A 128 2.67 -2.95 7.30
CA LEU A 128 3.93 -3.69 7.34
C LEU A 128 4.22 -4.18 8.76
N LYS A 129 4.03 -3.34 9.76
CA LYS A 129 4.17 -3.73 11.17
C LYS A 129 3.23 -4.88 11.53
N ALA A 130 1.94 -4.78 11.18
CA ALA A 130 0.97 -5.83 11.42
C ALA A 130 1.37 -7.15 10.74
N TRP A 131 1.86 -7.10 9.50
CA TRP A 131 2.37 -8.26 8.78
C TRP A 131 3.59 -8.88 9.45
N MET A 132 4.55 -8.06 9.90
CA MET A 132 5.74 -8.53 10.62
C MET A 132 5.38 -9.20 11.94
N ASP A 133 4.46 -8.59 12.71
CA ASP A 133 4.00 -9.14 14.00
C ASP A 133 3.32 -10.50 13.80
N ASP A 134 2.51 -10.65 12.75
CA ASP A 134 1.88 -11.94 12.41
C ASP A 134 2.93 -13.00 12.02
N ARG A 135 3.93 -12.65 11.20
CA ARG A 135 5.03 -13.56 10.83
C ARG A 135 5.87 -14.00 12.02
N LEU A 136 6.16 -13.07 12.94
CA LEU A 136 6.86 -13.38 14.19
C LEU A 136 6.02 -14.32 15.09
N ARG A 137 4.73 -14.10 15.18
CA ARG A 137 3.80 -14.98 15.92
C ARG A 137 3.82 -16.40 15.34
N ILE A 138 3.63 -16.53 14.01
CA ILE A 138 3.68 -17.82 13.31
C ILE A 138 5.03 -18.53 13.55
N GLY A 139 6.14 -17.80 13.44
CA GLY A 139 7.47 -18.35 13.67
C GLY A 139 7.65 -18.86 15.11
N ARG A 140 7.19 -18.11 16.10
CA ARG A 140 7.20 -18.56 17.52
C ARG A 140 6.35 -19.80 17.74
N ASP A 141 5.16 -19.86 17.15
CA ASP A 141 4.27 -21.02 17.26
C ASP A 141 4.87 -22.27 16.60
N CYS A 142 5.59 -22.11 15.47
CA CYS A 142 6.32 -23.20 14.85
C CYS A 142 7.47 -23.71 15.73
N LEU A 143 8.25 -22.82 16.34
CA LEU A 143 9.33 -23.18 17.24
C LEU A 143 8.83 -23.87 18.50
N LEU A 144 7.72 -23.41 19.09
CA LEU A 144 7.13 -24.06 20.24
C LEU A 144 6.68 -25.47 19.91
N ARG A 145 5.99 -25.67 18.79
CA ARG A 145 5.59 -27.02 18.33
C ARG A 145 6.77 -27.94 18.05
N ALA A 146 7.83 -27.42 17.42
CA ALA A 146 9.04 -28.19 17.19
C ALA A 146 9.69 -28.63 18.50
N LYS A 147 9.78 -27.73 19.49
CA LYS A 147 10.29 -28.05 20.83
C LYS A 147 9.46 -29.12 21.54
N GLU A 148 8.13 -29.05 21.46
CA GLU A 148 7.22 -30.04 22.07
C GLU A 148 7.41 -31.42 21.42
N THR A 149 7.59 -31.48 20.10
CA THR A 149 7.85 -32.74 19.38
C THR A 149 9.21 -33.33 19.73
N GLU A 150 10.26 -32.53 19.86
CA GLU A 150 11.59 -32.98 20.29
C GLU A 150 11.55 -33.53 21.75
N VAL A 151 10.91 -32.83 22.67
CA VAL A 151 10.74 -33.28 24.06
C VAL A 151 9.96 -34.58 24.09
N SER A 152 8.88 -34.72 23.31
CA SER A 152 8.10 -35.95 23.23
C SER A 152 8.91 -37.10 22.64
N ALA A 153 9.75 -36.85 21.63
CA ALA A 153 10.64 -37.86 21.04
C ALA A 153 11.71 -38.32 22.05
N LEU A 154 12.28 -37.41 22.84
CA LEU A 154 13.23 -37.74 23.90
C LEU A 154 12.60 -38.57 25.04
N PHE A 155 11.37 -38.26 25.43
CA PHE A 155 10.62 -39.04 26.43
C PHE A 155 10.29 -40.44 25.94
N LEU A 156 9.93 -40.61 24.65
CA LEU A 156 9.69 -41.92 24.03
C LEU A 156 11.00 -42.70 23.87
N SER A 157 12.09 -42.05 23.51
CA SER A 157 13.43 -42.66 23.41
C SER A 157 13.92 -43.13 24.82
N SER A 158 13.67 -42.34 25.85
CA SER A 158 14.03 -42.70 27.24
C SER A 158 13.23 -43.92 27.79
N LYS A 159 12.04 -44.17 27.29
CA LYS A 159 11.28 -45.38 27.63
C LYS A 159 11.70 -46.63 26.84
N CYS A 160 12.36 -46.46 25.71
CA CYS A 160 12.87 -47.58 24.87
C CYS A 160 14.30 -48.03 25.23
N THR A 161 15.02 -47.33 26.10
CA THR A 161 16.42 -47.68 26.45
C THR A 161 16.57 -48.69 27.55
N ASN A 162 15.62 -49.65 27.70
CA ASN A 162 15.87 -50.88 28.46
C ASN A 162 16.19 -52.10 27.57
N HIS A 163 16.26 -51.97 26.26
CA HIS A 163 16.82 -53.06 25.44
C HIS A 163 17.42 -52.48 24.14
N THR A 164 18.74 -52.78 23.95
CA THR A 164 19.55 -52.72 22.71
C THR A 164 20.04 -51.37 22.16
N LYS A 165 21.33 -51.19 22.37
CA LYS A 165 22.43 -50.64 21.55
C LYS A 165 22.09 -49.93 20.21
N LEU A 166 22.66 -48.72 20.12
CA LEU A 166 23.28 -48.05 18.95
C LEU A 166 22.72 -48.30 17.55
N ALA A 167 22.16 -47.27 16.94
CA ALA A 167 22.55 -46.81 15.59
C ALA A 167 21.86 -45.48 15.23
N THR A 168 22.67 -44.44 14.94
CA THR A 168 22.49 -43.38 13.95
C THR A 168 21.10 -42.71 13.77
N THR A 169 20.95 -41.49 14.31
CA THR A 169 19.95 -40.53 13.78
C THR A 169 20.55 -39.14 13.66
N HIS A 170 21.17 -38.88 12.51
CA HIS A 170 21.68 -37.55 12.17
C HIS A 170 21.18 -37.09 10.79
N VAL A 171 19.90 -37.23 10.46
CA VAL A 171 19.36 -36.83 9.13
C VAL A 171 17.89 -36.38 9.19
N HIS A 172 17.37 -35.66 10.11
CA HIS A 172 15.98 -35.17 9.94
C HIS A 172 15.70 -33.70 10.26
N ALA A 173 16.68 -32.92 10.68
CA ALA A 173 16.45 -31.50 11.00
C ALA A 173 16.46 -30.57 9.76
N SER A 174 16.99 -31.01 8.61
CA SER A 174 17.17 -30.13 7.42
C SER A 174 15.96 -30.04 6.48
N ARG A 175 14.90 -30.82 6.70
CA ARG A 175 13.78 -30.89 5.73
C ARG A 175 12.54 -30.06 6.08
N ILE A 176 12.47 -29.48 7.27
CA ILE A 176 11.31 -28.70 7.71
C ILE A 176 11.45 -27.20 7.38
N MET A 177 12.67 -26.70 7.15
CA MET A 177 12.93 -25.28 6.87
C MET A 177 12.58 -24.84 5.45
N LEU A 178 12.28 -25.75 4.51
CA LEU A 178 12.07 -25.40 3.09
C LEU A 178 10.60 -25.23 2.68
N HIS A 179 9.64 -25.35 3.60
CA HIS A 179 8.21 -25.19 3.30
C HIS A 179 7.54 -23.96 3.94
N CYS A 180 8.30 -23.10 4.59
CA CYS A 180 7.77 -21.88 5.23
C CYS A 180 8.34 -20.56 4.66
N LEU A 181 8.93 -20.61 3.45
CA LEU A 181 9.26 -19.40 2.67
C LEU A 181 8.31 -19.36 1.42
#